data_744d9b31e074532a773f77ee267c06e5
#
_entry.id   744d9b31e074532a773f77ee267c06e5
#
_cell.length_a   1.000
_cell.length_b   1.000
_cell.length_c   1.000
_cell.angle_alpha   90.00
_cell.angle_beta   90.00
_cell.angle_gamma   90.00
#
_symmetry.space_group_name_H-M   'P 1'
#
loop_
_entity.id
_entity.type
_entity.pdbx_description
1 polymer ?
#
loop_
_entity_poly.entity_id
_entity_poly.type
_entity_poly.pdbx_seq_one_letter_code
_entity_poly.pdbx_strand_id
1 'polypeptide(L)'
;SIRNKGDGIKSLITLAILKDRRNIDGASVIAIEEPESHLHSGAIHALVDVIHKMSENSQVIISTHNPLFVQQNQVNSNIIVDSGTAHPAKSISEIREILGVLPSDNLRNARYVLLVEGEDDKMSLSKILPVYSEKIKAFLSNNQLAIKSLGGASNLTHDAADLKNCMCKFIALLDNDRAGQEAAEKAMNKGVILENQVKYTICKGSPEPEFEDCLQPSIYK
;
A
#
# COMPACT_ATOMS: atom_id res chain seq x y z
N SER A 1 13.50 32.95 -6.25
CA SER A 1 12.89 33.34 -4.96
C SER A 1 11.89 32.28 -4.56
N ILE A 2 12.03 31.74 -3.34
CA ILE A 2 11.18 30.68 -2.75
C ILE A 2 9.72 31.15 -2.60
N ARG A 3 9.49 32.45 -2.54
CA ARG A 3 8.16 33.04 -2.32
C ARG A 3 7.11 32.74 -3.40
N ASN A 4 7.54 32.35 -4.60
CA ASN A 4 6.64 32.09 -5.73
C ASN A 4 6.47 30.59 -6.05
N LYS A 5 6.94 29.69 -5.18
CA LYS A 5 6.76 28.25 -5.34
C LYS A 5 5.63 27.79 -4.44
N GLY A 6 4.85 26.80 -4.91
CA GLY A 6 3.73 26.27 -4.16
C GLY A 6 4.14 25.75 -2.77
N ASP A 7 3.24 25.77 -1.83
CA ASP A 7 3.53 25.48 -0.40
C ASP A 7 4.13 24.09 -0.17
N GLY A 8 3.76 23.08 -0.99
CA GLY A 8 4.37 21.77 -0.94
C GLY A 8 5.88 21.74 -1.24
N ILE A 9 6.36 22.61 -2.16
CA ILE A 9 7.80 22.73 -2.44
C ILE A 9 8.51 23.39 -1.26
N LYS A 10 7.87 24.35 -0.60
CA LYS A 10 8.42 24.98 0.61
C LYS A 10 8.62 23.96 1.73
N SER A 11 7.64 23.10 1.97
CA SER A 11 7.74 22.00 2.96
C SER A 11 8.89 21.06 2.66
N LEU A 12 9.05 20.61 1.42
CA LEU A 12 10.18 19.75 0.99
C LEU A 12 11.55 20.45 1.15
N ILE A 13 11.65 21.74 0.83
CA ILE A 13 12.89 22.52 0.99
C ILE A 13 13.21 22.67 2.49
N THR A 14 12.21 22.96 3.34
CA THR A 14 12.40 23.06 4.79
C THR A 14 12.92 21.75 5.37
N LEU A 15 12.34 20.61 4.96
CA LEU A 15 12.80 19.28 5.38
C LEU A 15 14.20 18.96 4.87
N ALA A 16 14.55 19.36 3.64
CA ALA A 16 15.90 19.20 3.11
C ALA A 16 16.93 20.02 3.90
N ILE A 17 16.59 21.25 4.30
CA ILE A 17 17.42 22.11 5.16
C ILE A 17 17.58 21.48 6.56
N LEU A 18 16.51 20.95 7.14
CA LEU A 18 16.57 20.26 8.44
C LEU A 18 17.44 19.00 8.36
N LYS A 19 17.38 18.28 7.25
CA LYS A 19 18.24 17.12 7.00
C LYS A 19 19.72 17.48 6.91
N ASP A 20 20.05 18.63 6.34
CA ASP A 20 21.43 19.07 6.14
C ASP A 20 22.07 19.67 7.41
N ARG A 21 21.24 20.09 8.38
CA ARG A 21 21.69 20.60 9.69
C ARG A 21 22.12 19.50 10.68
N ARG A 22 22.62 18.37 10.21
CA ARG A 22 23.02 17.18 10.99
C ARG A 22 24.14 17.36 12.02
N ASN A 23 24.70 18.54 12.18
CA ASN A 23 25.81 18.82 13.08
C ASN A 23 25.38 19.56 14.37
N ILE A 24 24.15 19.32 14.84
CA ILE A 24 23.81 19.74 16.20
C ILE A 24 24.17 18.58 17.11
N ASP A 25 25.29 18.72 17.83
CA ASP A 25 25.71 17.80 18.88
C ASP A 25 24.60 17.74 19.96
N GLY A 26 23.88 16.63 20.01
CA GLY A 26 22.82 16.38 20.98
C GLY A 26 21.57 15.73 20.36
N ALA A 27 20.81 15.02 21.18
CA ALA A 27 19.53 14.44 20.81
C ALA A 27 18.56 15.56 20.39
N SER A 28 18.22 15.62 19.10
CA SER A 28 17.26 16.59 18.58
C SER A 28 15.86 16.00 18.52
N VAL A 29 14.88 16.78 18.95
CA VAL A 29 13.45 16.48 18.77
C VAL A 29 12.94 17.36 17.64
N ILE A 30 12.36 16.76 16.61
CA ILE A 30 11.81 17.43 15.45
C ILE A 30 10.29 17.20 15.46
N ALA A 31 9.52 18.27 15.59
CA ALA A 31 8.06 18.23 15.50
C ALA A 31 7.61 18.84 14.16
N ILE A 32 6.77 18.12 13.41
CA ILE A 32 6.27 18.53 12.10
C ILE A 32 4.75 18.35 12.09
N GLU A 33 4.03 19.39 11.76
CA GLU A 33 2.58 19.36 11.65
C GLU A 33 2.18 19.20 10.18
N GLU A 34 1.32 18.23 9.91
CA GLU A 34 0.75 17.90 8.59
C GLU A 34 1.76 18.05 7.43
N PRO A 35 2.86 17.31 7.45
CA PRO A 35 3.93 17.47 6.46
C PRO A 35 3.50 17.17 5.02
N GLU A 36 2.40 16.44 4.85
CA GLU A 36 1.78 16.11 3.57
C GLU A 36 0.95 17.24 2.97
N SER A 37 0.62 18.27 3.73
CA SER A 37 -0.25 19.35 3.27
C SER A 37 0.25 19.97 1.97
N HIS A 38 -0.65 20.07 0.98
CA HIS A 38 -0.38 20.60 -0.36
C HIS A 38 0.59 19.76 -1.23
N LEU A 39 0.89 18.50 -0.84
CA LEU A 39 1.69 17.59 -1.65
C LEU A 39 0.80 16.66 -2.48
N HIS A 40 1.24 16.36 -3.69
CA HIS A 40 0.65 15.27 -4.47
C HIS A 40 1.15 13.90 -3.97
N SER A 41 0.37 12.84 -4.22
CA SER A 41 0.63 11.48 -3.68
C SER A 41 2.07 10.99 -3.89
N GLY A 42 2.67 11.22 -5.05
CA GLY A 42 4.05 10.80 -5.31
C GLY A 42 5.08 11.54 -4.45
N ALA A 43 4.82 12.79 -4.08
CA ALA A 43 5.69 13.55 -3.20
C ALA A 43 5.53 13.12 -1.74
N ILE A 44 4.34 12.67 -1.33
CA ILE A 44 4.11 12.14 0.02
C ILE A 44 4.94 10.88 0.27
N HIS A 45 5.01 9.94 -0.69
CA HIS A 45 5.87 8.76 -0.56
C HIS A 45 7.36 9.13 -0.36
N ALA A 46 7.86 10.08 -1.17
CA ALA A 46 9.24 10.55 -1.00
C ALA A 46 9.46 11.24 0.36
N LEU A 47 8.45 11.94 0.86
CA LEU A 47 8.48 12.58 2.17
C LEU A 47 8.54 11.57 3.31
N VAL A 48 7.74 10.50 3.24
CA VAL A 48 7.78 9.40 4.22
C VAL A 48 9.19 8.81 4.30
N ASP A 49 9.84 8.54 3.17
CA ASP A 49 11.21 8.03 3.13
C ASP A 49 12.23 9.00 3.78
N VAL A 50 12.05 10.31 3.58
CA VAL A 50 12.89 11.33 4.21
C VAL A 50 12.70 11.35 5.72
N ILE A 51 11.46 11.32 6.19
CA ILE A 51 11.13 11.33 7.62
C ILE A 51 11.69 10.07 8.31
N HIS A 52 11.57 8.90 7.69
CA HIS A 52 12.18 7.68 8.21
C HIS A 52 13.69 7.81 8.38
N LYS A 53 14.39 8.35 7.38
CA LYS A 53 15.85 8.61 7.48
C LYS A 53 16.21 9.60 8.56
N MET A 54 15.35 10.61 8.81
CA MET A 54 15.57 11.55 9.92
C MET A 54 15.39 10.88 11.27
N SER A 55 14.45 9.94 11.39
CA SER A 55 14.18 9.22 12.64
C SER A 55 15.28 8.25 13.05
N GLU A 56 16.22 7.91 12.17
CA GLU A 56 17.41 7.10 12.53
C GLU A 56 18.36 7.82 13.49
N ASN A 57 18.36 9.17 13.48
CA ASN A 57 19.32 9.98 14.26
C ASN A 57 18.63 11.03 15.15
N SER A 58 17.31 11.12 15.12
CA SER A 58 16.56 12.15 15.85
C SER A 58 15.20 11.60 16.27
N GLN A 59 14.65 12.12 17.36
CA GLN A 59 13.25 11.86 17.65
C GLN A 59 12.38 12.73 16.74
N VAL A 60 11.56 12.10 15.89
CA VAL A 60 10.64 12.81 15.00
C VAL A 60 9.21 12.58 15.48
N ILE A 61 8.50 13.66 15.68
CA ILE A 61 7.07 13.67 16.04
C ILE A 61 6.33 14.33 14.88
N ILE A 62 5.33 13.67 14.34
CA ILE A 62 4.50 14.23 13.27
C ILE A 62 3.02 14.17 13.67
N SER A 63 2.27 15.21 13.35
CA SER A 63 0.81 15.13 13.28
C SER A 63 0.40 14.95 11.83
N THR A 64 -0.54 14.07 11.56
CA THR A 64 -0.97 13.75 10.20
C THR A 64 -2.36 13.13 10.18
N HIS A 65 -3.09 13.38 9.09
CA HIS A 65 -4.31 12.66 8.74
C HIS A 65 -4.09 11.65 7.60
N ASN A 66 -2.84 11.47 7.15
CA ASN A 66 -2.53 10.61 6.02
C ASN A 66 -2.06 9.22 6.48
N PRO A 67 -2.75 8.13 6.05
CA PRO A 67 -2.44 6.76 6.48
C PRO A 67 -1.04 6.28 6.07
N LEU A 68 -0.36 6.95 5.13
CA LEU A 68 1.00 6.59 4.72
C LEU A 68 2.06 6.83 5.81
N PHE A 69 1.78 7.67 6.80
CA PHE A 69 2.67 7.92 7.93
C PHE A 69 2.45 6.97 9.11
N VAL A 70 1.40 6.14 9.06
CA VAL A 70 1.08 5.19 10.13
C VAL A 70 2.15 4.11 10.25
N GLN A 71 2.69 3.94 11.45
CA GLN A 71 3.67 2.89 11.79
C GLN A 71 2.94 1.56 12.04
N GLN A 72 2.67 0.81 10.96
CA GLN A 72 1.90 -0.43 11.04
C GLN A 72 2.61 -1.55 11.81
N ASN A 73 3.95 -1.58 11.76
CA ASN A 73 4.77 -2.58 12.45
C ASN A 73 4.99 -2.27 13.94
N GLN A 74 4.72 -1.04 14.36
CA GLN A 74 4.86 -0.57 15.73
C GLN A 74 3.61 0.23 16.10
N VAL A 75 2.49 -0.47 16.25
CA VAL A 75 1.17 0.16 16.43
C VAL A 75 1.13 1.15 17.57
N ASN A 76 1.75 0.82 18.68
CA ASN A 76 1.80 1.66 19.89
C ASN A 76 2.70 2.92 19.75
N SER A 77 3.49 3.04 18.69
CA SER A 77 4.22 4.28 18.39
C SER A 77 3.34 5.35 17.74
N ASN A 78 2.14 4.95 17.28
CA ASN A 78 1.14 5.90 16.81
C ASN A 78 0.33 6.38 18.02
N ILE A 79 0.27 7.71 18.19
CA ILE A 79 -0.51 8.35 19.26
C ILE A 79 -1.81 8.85 18.67
N ILE A 80 -2.93 8.35 19.18
CA ILE A 80 -4.25 8.87 18.84
C ILE A 80 -4.54 10.07 19.72
N VAL A 81 -4.95 11.16 19.08
CA VAL A 81 -5.42 12.37 19.75
C VAL A 81 -6.87 12.57 19.36
N ASP A 82 -7.76 12.36 20.31
CA ASP A 82 -9.20 12.51 20.11
C ASP A 82 -9.85 13.11 21.37
N SER A 83 -10.83 14.00 21.14
CA SER A 83 -11.67 14.59 22.20
C SER A 83 -10.87 15.13 23.41
N GLY A 84 -9.70 15.72 23.15
CA GLY A 84 -8.83 16.31 24.17
C GLY A 84 -8.00 15.29 24.96
N THR A 85 -7.97 14.03 24.54
CA THR A 85 -7.13 12.98 25.13
C THR A 85 -6.10 12.47 24.12
N ALA A 86 -4.96 12.00 24.64
CA ALA A 86 -3.90 11.41 23.83
C ALA A 86 -3.49 10.06 24.43
N HIS A 87 -3.44 9.00 23.61
CA HIS A 87 -3.02 7.67 24.04
C HIS A 87 -2.38 6.88 22.90
N PRO A 88 -1.48 5.93 23.19
CA PRO A 88 -0.95 5.01 22.17
C PRO A 88 -2.07 4.19 21.55
N ALA A 89 -2.01 4.02 20.22
CA ALA A 89 -2.96 3.19 19.52
C ALA A 89 -2.84 1.71 19.95
N LYS A 90 -3.98 1.05 20.14
CA LYS A 90 -4.07 -0.36 20.54
C LYS A 90 -4.12 -1.31 19.35
N SER A 91 -4.62 -0.83 18.21
CA SER A 91 -4.75 -1.63 16.99
C SER A 91 -4.75 -0.76 15.73
N ILE A 92 -4.45 -1.38 14.60
CA ILE A 92 -4.59 -0.73 13.28
C ILE A 92 -6.06 -0.38 12.98
N SER A 93 -7.00 -1.17 13.48
CA SER A 93 -8.44 -0.88 13.31
C SER A 93 -8.84 0.43 13.96
N GLU A 94 -8.35 0.69 15.17
CA GLU A 94 -8.57 1.96 15.89
C GLU A 94 -8.00 3.17 15.11
N ILE A 95 -6.80 3.04 14.56
CA ILE A 95 -6.20 4.08 13.72
C ILE A 95 -7.03 4.33 12.46
N ARG A 96 -7.51 3.27 11.80
CA ARG A 96 -8.36 3.39 10.61
C ARG A 96 -9.66 4.11 10.90
N GLU A 97 -10.28 3.80 12.02
CA GLU A 97 -11.54 4.43 12.43
C GLU A 97 -11.35 5.94 12.64
N ILE A 98 -10.31 6.33 13.35
CA ILE A 98 -9.99 7.75 13.59
C ILE A 98 -9.64 8.49 12.29
N LEU A 99 -8.85 7.86 11.41
CA LEU A 99 -8.50 8.47 10.12
C LEU A 99 -9.65 8.46 9.10
N GLY A 100 -10.75 7.75 9.38
CA GLY A 100 -11.84 7.56 8.44
C GLY A 100 -11.44 6.76 7.18
N VAL A 101 -10.39 5.92 7.28
CA VAL A 101 -9.85 5.17 6.14
C VAL A 101 -10.74 3.98 5.82
N LEU A 102 -11.39 4.01 4.68
CA LEU A 102 -12.13 2.88 4.15
C LEU A 102 -11.18 1.84 3.51
N PRO A 103 -11.55 0.56 3.45
CA PRO A 103 -10.75 -0.46 2.77
C PRO A 103 -10.39 -0.11 1.32
N SER A 104 -11.25 0.64 0.62
CA SER A 104 -11.02 1.16 -0.73
C SER A 104 -9.92 2.21 -0.81
N ASP A 105 -9.64 2.93 0.26
CA ASP A 105 -8.67 4.03 0.23
C ASP A 105 -7.22 3.55 0.21
N ASN A 106 -6.95 2.35 0.77
CA ASN A 106 -5.63 1.73 0.68
C ASN A 106 -5.22 1.44 -0.77
N LEU A 107 -6.19 1.20 -1.66
CA LEU A 107 -5.95 0.99 -3.09
C LEU A 107 -5.56 2.27 -3.81
N ARG A 108 -6.11 3.42 -3.42
CA ARG A 108 -5.76 4.73 -3.99
C ARG A 108 -4.33 5.16 -3.69
N ASN A 109 -3.77 4.65 -2.59
CA ASN A 109 -2.40 4.96 -2.16
C ASN A 109 -1.38 3.92 -2.64
N ALA A 110 -1.82 2.74 -3.08
CA ALA A 110 -0.93 1.70 -3.59
C ALA A 110 -0.42 2.04 -4.99
N ARG A 111 0.89 1.96 -5.18
CA ARG A 111 1.52 2.11 -6.50
C ARG A 111 1.30 0.88 -7.37
N TYR A 112 1.27 -0.29 -6.75
CA TYR A 112 1.10 -1.59 -7.39
C TYR A 112 -0.05 -2.32 -6.73
N VAL A 113 -0.88 -2.98 -7.53
CA VAL A 113 -1.98 -3.80 -7.02
C VAL A 113 -1.90 -5.19 -7.64
N LEU A 114 -1.95 -6.22 -6.81
CA LEU A 114 -2.18 -7.58 -7.23
C LEU A 114 -3.66 -7.89 -7.03
N LEU A 115 -4.38 -8.07 -8.11
CA LEU A 115 -5.75 -8.56 -8.09
C LEU A 115 -5.72 -10.08 -8.02
N VAL A 116 -6.51 -10.67 -7.15
CA VAL A 116 -6.68 -12.12 -6.99
C VAL A 116 -8.16 -12.45 -6.96
N GLU A 117 -8.52 -13.69 -7.27
CA GLU A 117 -9.92 -14.04 -7.47
C GLU A 117 -10.70 -14.09 -6.17
N GLY A 118 -10.17 -14.78 -5.15
CA GLY A 118 -10.79 -15.01 -3.87
C GLY A 118 -10.16 -14.24 -2.70
N GLU A 119 -10.86 -14.21 -1.58
CA GLU A 119 -10.32 -13.65 -0.32
C GLU A 119 -9.29 -14.60 0.31
N ASP A 120 -9.44 -15.90 0.08
CA ASP A 120 -8.50 -16.92 0.56
C ASP A 120 -7.16 -16.82 -0.17
N ASP A 121 -7.16 -16.55 -1.48
CA ASP A 121 -5.94 -16.25 -2.26
C ASP A 121 -5.21 -15.04 -1.69
N LYS A 122 -5.97 -13.97 -1.42
CA LYS A 122 -5.43 -12.74 -0.84
C LYS A 122 -4.79 -13.01 0.51
N MET A 123 -5.48 -13.77 1.38
CA MET A 123 -4.95 -14.10 2.71
C MET A 123 -3.69 -14.95 2.61
N SER A 124 -3.68 -15.95 1.73
CA SER A 124 -2.57 -16.86 1.50
C SER A 124 -1.36 -16.12 0.91
N LEU A 125 -1.56 -15.37 -0.16
CA LEU A 125 -0.48 -14.60 -0.80
C LEU A 125 0.08 -13.50 0.07
N SER A 126 -0.75 -12.88 0.92
CA SER A 126 -0.27 -11.89 1.90
C SER A 126 0.71 -12.46 2.91
N LYS A 127 0.62 -13.78 3.20
CA LYS A 127 1.54 -14.50 4.08
C LYS A 127 2.72 -15.10 3.34
N ILE A 128 2.50 -15.63 2.14
CA ILE A 128 3.50 -16.36 1.36
C ILE A 128 4.51 -15.42 0.71
N LEU A 129 4.04 -14.38 0.02
CA LEU A 129 4.91 -13.49 -0.75
C LEU A 129 6.00 -12.78 0.06
N PRO A 130 5.76 -12.32 1.31
CA PRO A 130 6.81 -11.75 2.15
C PRO A 130 7.92 -12.72 2.53
N VAL A 131 7.63 -14.03 2.56
CA VAL A 131 8.64 -15.06 2.89
C VAL A 131 9.60 -15.27 1.73
N TYR A 132 9.13 -15.15 0.49
CA TYR A 132 9.94 -15.38 -0.70
C TYR A 132 10.71 -14.14 -1.18
N SER A 133 10.32 -12.93 -0.73
CA SER A 133 10.96 -11.70 -1.21
C SER A 133 10.91 -10.58 -0.16
N GLU A 134 12.07 -10.21 0.36
CA GLU A 134 12.21 -9.04 1.25
C GLU A 134 11.74 -7.74 0.55
N LYS A 135 11.90 -7.64 -0.76
CA LYS A 135 11.41 -6.49 -1.53
C LYS A 135 9.88 -6.42 -1.53
N ILE A 136 9.21 -7.56 -1.73
CA ILE A 136 7.73 -7.62 -1.67
C ILE A 136 7.24 -7.33 -0.25
N LYS A 137 7.92 -7.89 0.76
CA LYS A 137 7.65 -7.61 2.17
C LYS A 137 7.71 -6.11 2.47
N ALA A 138 8.77 -5.44 2.03
CA ALA A 138 8.91 -3.99 2.19
C ALA A 138 7.79 -3.22 1.45
N PHE A 139 7.42 -3.64 0.25
CA PHE A 139 6.36 -2.99 -0.53
C PHE A 139 4.97 -3.14 0.11
N LEU A 140 4.68 -4.32 0.68
CA LEU A 140 3.45 -4.55 1.43
C LEU A 140 3.42 -3.74 2.73
N SER A 141 4.53 -3.73 3.50
CA SER A 141 4.64 -2.98 4.75
C SER A 141 4.52 -1.47 4.55
N ASN A 142 5.02 -0.95 3.42
CA ASN A 142 5.00 0.48 3.10
C ASN A 142 3.77 0.90 2.28
N ASN A 143 2.74 0.05 2.16
CA ASN A 143 1.54 0.27 1.35
C ASN A 143 1.81 0.61 -0.13
N GLN A 144 2.98 0.25 -0.65
CA GLN A 144 3.32 0.43 -2.07
C GLN A 144 2.73 -0.68 -2.94
N LEU A 145 2.54 -1.86 -2.37
CA LEU A 145 1.83 -3.00 -2.97
C LEU A 145 0.61 -3.33 -2.14
N ALA A 146 -0.54 -3.43 -2.78
CA ALA A 146 -1.77 -3.96 -2.18
C ALA A 146 -2.16 -5.25 -2.89
N ILE A 147 -2.73 -6.21 -2.14
CA ILE A 147 -3.38 -7.40 -2.69
C ILE A 147 -4.88 -7.21 -2.50
N LYS A 148 -5.62 -7.24 -3.60
CA LYS A 148 -7.07 -7.04 -3.60
C LYS A 148 -7.78 -8.27 -4.13
N SER A 149 -8.70 -8.82 -3.36
CA SER A 149 -9.65 -9.83 -3.84
C SER A 149 -10.71 -9.17 -4.73
N LEU A 150 -11.03 -9.83 -5.83
CA LEU A 150 -12.12 -9.48 -6.74
C LEU A 150 -13.49 -9.89 -6.16
N GLY A 151 -13.51 -10.89 -5.24
CA GLY A 151 -14.76 -11.52 -4.82
C GLY A 151 -15.44 -12.29 -5.96
N GLY A 152 -14.63 -12.83 -6.86
CA GLY A 152 -15.00 -13.61 -8.03
C GLY A 152 -14.55 -12.97 -9.35
N ALA A 153 -14.15 -13.80 -10.31
CA ALA A 153 -13.58 -13.40 -11.61
C ALA A 153 -14.45 -12.37 -12.36
N SER A 154 -15.78 -12.43 -12.23
CA SER A 154 -16.73 -11.54 -12.91
C SER A 154 -16.51 -10.04 -12.63
N ASN A 155 -15.91 -9.71 -11.49
CA ASN A 155 -15.66 -8.33 -11.05
C ASN A 155 -14.37 -7.73 -11.67
N LEU A 156 -13.54 -8.55 -12.33
CA LEU A 156 -12.26 -8.12 -12.92
C LEU A 156 -12.39 -6.86 -13.78
N THR A 157 -13.39 -6.82 -14.65
CA THR A 157 -13.58 -5.67 -15.56
C THR A 157 -13.82 -4.36 -14.81
N HIS A 158 -14.62 -4.39 -13.75
CA HIS A 158 -14.93 -3.20 -12.93
C HIS A 158 -13.69 -2.75 -12.16
N ASP A 159 -13.07 -3.66 -11.46
CA ASP A 159 -11.92 -3.36 -10.60
C ASP A 159 -10.69 -2.90 -11.41
N ALA A 160 -10.45 -3.51 -12.58
CA ALA A 160 -9.39 -3.08 -13.47
C ALA A 160 -9.62 -1.67 -14.02
N ALA A 161 -10.88 -1.32 -14.35
CA ALA A 161 -11.22 0.03 -14.79
C ALA A 161 -10.98 1.06 -13.68
N ASP A 162 -11.36 0.75 -12.44
CA ASP A 162 -11.14 1.64 -11.29
C ASP A 162 -9.65 1.86 -11.03
N LEU A 163 -8.85 0.79 -11.04
CA LEU A 163 -7.40 0.89 -10.86
C LEU A 163 -6.73 1.67 -11.98
N LYS A 164 -7.19 1.52 -13.22
CA LYS A 164 -6.71 2.29 -14.36
C LYS A 164 -7.03 3.78 -14.19
N ASN A 165 -8.23 4.13 -13.73
CA ASN A 165 -8.64 5.49 -13.44
C ASN A 165 -7.83 6.10 -12.28
N CYS A 166 -7.44 5.29 -11.29
CA CYS A 166 -6.55 5.68 -10.20
C CYS A 166 -5.05 5.69 -10.62
N MET A 167 -4.72 5.42 -11.88
CA MET A 167 -3.34 5.32 -12.40
C MET A 167 -2.46 4.31 -11.64
N CYS A 168 -3.07 3.32 -11.00
CA CYS A 168 -2.35 2.23 -10.35
C CYS A 168 -1.80 1.25 -11.39
N LYS A 169 -0.58 0.76 -11.17
CA LYS A 169 -0.07 -0.40 -11.92
C LYS A 169 -0.61 -1.66 -11.28
N PHE A 170 -1.21 -2.54 -12.06
CA PHE A 170 -1.78 -3.77 -11.52
C PHE A 170 -1.51 -4.99 -12.40
N ILE A 171 -1.57 -6.16 -11.77
CA ILE A 171 -1.56 -7.47 -12.40
C ILE A 171 -2.72 -8.25 -11.78
N ALA A 172 -3.44 -9.01 -12.58
CA ALA A 172 -4.44 -9.96 -12.14
C ALA A 172 -3.86 -11.38 -12.16
N LEU A 173 -3.95 -12.09 -11.05
CA LEU A 173 -3.72 -13.52 -10.94
C LEU A 173 -5.09 -14.19 -10.79
N LEU A 174 -5.45 -14.99 -11.76
CA LEU A 174 -6.74 -15.67 -11.86
C LEU A 174 -6.53 -17.18 -11.85
N ASP A 175 -7.55 -17.92 -11.50
CA ASP A 175 -7.57 -19.35 -11.72
C ASP A 175 -7.60 -19.66 -13.20
N ASN A 176 -6.96 -20.75 -13.58
CA ASN A 176 -6.88 -21.14 -14.98
C ASN A 176 -8.06 -22.03 -15.39
N ASP A 177 -9.24 -21.58 -14.96
CA ASP A 177 -10.52 -22.21 -15.26
C ASP A 177 -11.28 -21.40 -16.33
N ARG A 178 -12.45 -21.89 -16.69
CA ARG A 178 -13.29 -21.23 -17.68
C ARG A 178 -13.74 -19.84 -17.22
N ALA A 179 -14.06 -19.65 -15.95
CA ALA A 179 -14.55 -18.37 -15.42
C ALA A 179 -13.48 -17.28 -15.44
N GLY A 180 -12.25 -17.62 -15.01
CA GLY A 180 -11.10 -16.73 -15.06
C GLY A 180 -10.73 -16.32 -16.48
N GLN A 181 -10.75 -17.29 -17.43
CA GLN A 181 -10.44 -17.03 -18.83
C GLN A 181 -11.49 -16.11 -19.50
N GLU A 182 -12.79 -16.40 -19.33
CA GLU A 182 -13.87 -15.56 -19.87
C GLU A 182 -13.86 -14.14 -19.27
N ALA A 183 -13.55 -14.01 -17.98
CA ALA A 183 -13.44 -12.71 -17.33
C ALA A 183 -12.25 -11.89 -17.86
N ALA A 184 -11.10 -12.52 -18.06
CA ALA A 184 -9.93 -11.86 -18.64
C ALA A 184 -10.19 -11.41 -20.08
N GLU A 185 -10.75 -12.28 -20.92
CA GLU A 185 -11.12 -11.96 -22.30
C GLU A 185 -12.09 -10.76 -22.36
N LYS A 186 -13.13 -10.77 -21.54
CA LYS A 186 -14.08 -9.67 -21.41
C LYS A 186 -13.43 -8.34 -21.01
N ALA A 187 -12.50 -8.39 -20.07
CA ALA A 187 -11.78 -7.21 -19.60
C ALA A 187 -10.80 -6.67 -20.67
N MET A 188 -10.12 -7.57 -21.40
CA MET A 188 -9.27 -7.22 -22.53
C MET A 188 -10.07 -6.60 -23.67
N ASN A 189 -11.18 -7.20 -24.06
CA ASN A 189 -12.08 -6.69 -25.10
C ASN A 189 -12.62 -5.29 -24.78
N LYS A 190 -12.81 -4.97 -23.50
CA LYS A 190 -13.17 -3.61 -23.03
C LYS A 190 -11.96 -2.66 -22.93
N GLY A 191 -10.76 -3.11 -23.19
CA GLY A 191 -9.55 -2.29 -23.14
C GLY A 191 -9.16 -1.82 -21.73
N VAL A 192 -9.65 -2.47 -20.67
CA VAL A 192 -9.33 -2.09 -19.28
C VAL A 192 -8.12 -2.82 -18.73
N ILE A 193 -7.74 -3.95 -19.33
CA ILE A 193 -6.54 -4.73 -18.97
C ILE A 193 -5.82 -5.19 -20.24
N LEU A 194 -4.50 -5.35 -20.15
CA LEU A 194 -3.67 -5.88 -21.23
C LEU A 194 -3.35 -7.35 -20.95
N GLU A 195 -3.07 -8.14 -22.00
CA GLU A 195 -2.72 -9.55 -21.88
C GLU A 195 -1.53 -9.79 -20.94
N ASN A 196 -0.51 -8.95 -20.98
CA ASN A 196 0.66 -9.06 -20.13
C ASN A 196 0.38 -8.76 -18.64
N GLN A 197 -0.77 -8.17 -18.34
CA GLN A 197 -1.24 -7.88 -16.98
C GLN A 197 -2.06 -9.02 -16.38
N VAL A 198 -2.40 -10.06 -17.15
CA VAL A 198 -3.11 -11.24 -16.67
C VAL A 198 -2.12 -12.38 -16.49
N LYS A 199 -2.21 -13.07 -15.40
CA LYS A 199 -1.49 -14.31 -15.07
C LYS A 199 -2.51 -15.33 -14.56
N TYR A 200 -2.26 -16.58 -14.90
CA TYR A 200 -3.10 -17.69 -14.48
C TYR A 200 -2.32 -18.61 -13.55
N THR A 201 -3.02 -19.28 -12.68
CA THR A 201 -2.48 -20.38 -11.88
C THR A 201 -2.01 -21.51 -12.81
N ILE A 202 -0.86 -22.09 -12.51
CA ILE A 202 -0.27 -23.19 -13.28
C ILE A 202 0.14 -24.29 -12.30
N CYS A 203 -0.54 -25.42 -12.35
CA CYS A 203 -0.18 -26.61 -11.61
C CYS A 203 0.05 -27.80 -12.54
N LYS A 204 1.19 -28.48 -12.35
CA LYS A 204 1.54 -29.63 -13.19
C LYS A 204 0.59 -30.79 -12.89
N GLY A 205 -0.18 -31.20 -13.90
CA GLY A 205 -1.10 -32.34 -13.82
C GLY A 205 -2.55 -31.95 -13.58
N SER A 206 -2.86 -30.68 -13.35
CA SER A 206 -4.24 -30.15 -13.36
C SER A 206 -4.50 -29.41 -14.66
N PRO A 207 -5.56 -29.74 -15.44
CA PRO A 207 -5.92 -29.03 -16.67
C PRO A 207 -6.56 -27.66 -16.39
N GLU A 208 -7.25 -27.51 -15.28
CA GLU A 208 -7.90 -26.29 -14.81
C GLU A 208 -7.47 -26.06 -13.34
N PRO A 209 -6.23 -25.58 -13.10
CA PRO A 209 -5.73 -25.42 -11.75
C PRO A 209 -6.29 -24.18 -11.07
N GLU A 210 -6.77 -24.38 -9.86
CA GLU A 210 -7.06 -23.31 -8.88
C GLU A 210 -5.78 -22.96 -8.10
N PHE A 211 -5.83 -21.88 -7.33
CA PHE A 211 -4.67 -21.44 -6.53
C PHE A 211 -4.24 -22.51 -5.52
N GLU A 212 -5.19 -23.20 -4.90
CA GLU A 212 -4.96 -24.27 -3.91
C GLU A 212 -4.18 -25.44 -4.52
N ASP A 213 -4.40 -25.77 -5.78
CA ASP A 213 -3.67 -26.84 -6.50
C ASP A 213 -2.18 -26.52 -6.63
N CYS A 214 -1.81 -25.24 -6.57
CA CYS A 214 -0.42 -24.80 -6.61
C CYS A 214 0.30 -24.96 -5.25
N LEU A 215 -0.45 -25.25 -4.16
CA LEU A 215 0.09 -25.44 -2.83
C LEU A 215 0.30 -26.94 -2.54
N GLN A 216 1.31 -27.25 -1.73
CA GLN A 216 1.50 -28.62 -1.31
C GLN A 216 0.36 -29.05 -0.36
N PRO A 217 -0.25 -30.25 -0.55
CA PRO A 217 -1.34 -30.73 0.29
C PRO A 217 -1.05 -30.79 1.80
N SER A 218 0.23 -30.84 2.18
CA SER A 218 0.67 -30.80 3.58
C SER A 218 0.51 -29.44 4.26
N ILE A 219 0.15 -28.39 3.50
CA ILE A 219 -0.03 -27.03 4.03
C ILE A 219 -1.44 -26.83 4.59
N TYR A 220 -2.43 -27.60 4.10
CA TYR A 220 -3.85 -27.46 4.47
C TYR A 220 -4.52 -28.77 4.94
N LYS A 221 -3.71 -29.80 5.26
CA LYS A 221 -4.18 -31.02 5.94
C LYS A 221 -3.80 -30.94 7.45
#